data_30a01e338d2a456bade081745a314b66
#
_entry.id   30a01e338d2a456bade081745a314b66
#
_cell.length_a   1.000
_cell.length_b   1.000
_cell.length_c   1.000
_cell.angle_alpha   90.00
_cell.angle_beta   90.00
_cell.angle_gamma   90.00
#
_symmetry.space_group_name_H-M   'P 1'
#
loop_
_entity.id
_entity.type
_entity.pdbx_description
1 polymer ?
#
loop_
_entity_poly.entity_id
_entity_poly.type
_entity_poly.pdbx_seq_one_letter_code
_entity_poly.pdbx_strand_id
1 'polypeptide(L)'
;EIRLSLVGSEMCIRDSIHIYPLGGLGEVGKNMTVYECNGDMIIVDCGLVFPDSEMYGVDMVIPDFTFVVQNKDRIKGLLITHGHEDHIGSIPYLLQKFDLPIYGTRLTCGLIRNKLEEFGLAGKTKFVEITPKQKLKLGCFTVEPIHVNHSIPDAVAFAIDSPAGTIIQTGDFKIDYT
;
A
#
# COMPACT_ATOMS: atom_id res chain seq x y z
N GLU A 1 0.14 12.55 51.41
CA GLU A 1 -0.22 11.47 50.48
C GLU A 1 -0.41 12.07 49.08
N ILE A 2 0.58 11.86 48.25
CA ILE A 2 0.51 12.25 46.82
C ILE A 2 -0.19 11.12 46.11
N ARG A 3 -1.46 11.33 45.71
CA ARG A 3 -2.15 10.45 44.74
C ARG A 3 -1.46 10.62 43.38
N LEU A 4 -0.60 9.70 43.02
CA LEU A 4 -0.21 9.49 41.63
C LEU A 4 -1.46 9.06 40.88
N SER A 5 -2.12 10.00 40.19
CA SER A 5 -3.16 9.65 39.22
C SER A 5 -2.47 8.98 38.04
N LEU A 6 -2.74 7.70 37.85
CA LEU A 6 -2.43 6.94 36.63
C LEU A 6 -3.27 7.50 35.47
N VAL A 7 -2.91 8.68 34.98
CA VAL A 7 -3.42 9.29 33.76
C VAL A 7 -2.33 9.12 32.71
N GLY A 8 -2.17 7.95 32.17
CA GLY A 8 -1.15 7.72 31.17
C GLY A 8 -1.20 6.39 30.43
N SER A 9 -1.80 5.37 31.03
CA SER A 9 -1.75 4.02 30.43
C SER A 9 -2.86 3.73 29.42
N GLU A 10 -3.98 4.42 29.45
CA GLU A 10 -5.06 4.22 28.47
C GLU A 10 -4.89 5.06 27.19
N MET A 11 -4.17 6.18 27.24
CA MET A 11 -3.90 7.00 26.06
C MET A 11 -2.93 6.33 25.09
N CYS A 12 -1.96 5.56 25.59
CA CYS A 12 -0.94 4.92 24.74
C CYS A 12 -1.45 3.73 23.93
N ILE A 13 -2.58 3.12 24.27
CA ILE A 13 -3.13 1.95 23.55
C ILE A 13 -4.08 2.36 22.45
N ARG A 14 -4.75 3.52 22.56
CA ARG A 14 -5.71 4.00 21.56
C ARG A 14 -5.09 4.71 20.37
N ASP A 15 -3.89 5.23 20.52
CA ASP A 15 -3.20 6.02 19.48
C ASP A 15 -1.96 5.29 18.93
N SER A 16 -2.00 3.98 18.81
CA SER A 16 -0.93 3.20 18.19
C SER A 16 -1.22 2.96 16.72
N ILE A 17 -0.16 3.01 15.91
CA ILE A 17 -0.17 2.54 14.53
C ILE A 17 0.63 1.25 14.45
N HIS A 18 0.06 0.24 13.79
CA HIS A 18 0.74 -1.01 13.50
C HIS A 18 1.11 -1.07 12.03
N ILE A 19 2.32 -1.50 11.76
CA ILE A 19 2.87 -1.63 10.41
C ILE A 19 3.18 -3.10 10.17
N TYR A 20 2.57 -3.67 9.13
CA TYR A 20 2.75 -5.07 8.74
C TYR A 20 3.38 -5.13 7.35
N PRO A 21 4.71 -5.29 7.24
CA PRO A 21 5.32 -5.56 5.94
C PRO A 21 5.02 -7.02 5.56
N LEU A 22 4.27 -7.19 4.47
CA LEU A 22 3.93 -8.51 3.93
C LEU A 22 4.90 -8.96 2.84
N GLY A 23 5.76 -8.06 2.38
CA GLY A 23 6.85 -8.28 1.44
C GLY A 23 7.69 -7.03 1.26
N GLY A 24 8.84 -7.15 0.60
CA GLY A 24 9.74 -6.03 0.32
C GLY A 24 10.67 -5.64 1.48
N LEU A 25 10.65 -6.35 2.62
CA LEU A 25 11.54 -6.09 3.74
C LEU A 25 12.74 -7.03 3.71
N GLY A 26 13.94 -6.47 3.49
CA GLY A 26 15.17 -7.25 3.37
C GLY A 26 15.31 -8.02 2.05
N GLU A 27 14.47 -7.74 1.08
CA GLU A 27 14.45 -8.31 -0.27
C GLU A 27 14.08 -7.23 -1.29
N VAL A 28 14.31 -7.50 -2.57
CA VAL A 28 13.84 -6.65 -3.68
C VAL A 28 12.60 -7.29 -4.28
N GLY A 29 11.52 -6.50 -4.39
CA GLY A 29 10.25 -6.97 -4.95
C GLY A 29 9.23 -7.40 -3.90
N LYS A 30 8.06 -7.82 -4.32
CA LYS A 30 6.89 -8.15 -3.49
C LYS A 30 6.48 -7.03 -2.53
N ASN A 31 6.71 -5.78 -2.91
CA ASN A 31 6.42 -4.66 -2.03
C ASN A 31 4.95 -4.64 -1.64
N MET A 32 4.67 -4.81 -0.34
CA MET A 32 3.32 -4.76 0.21
C MET A 32 3.40 -4.47 1.70
N THR A 33 2.82 -3.35 2.12
CA THR A 33 2.79 -2.92 3.53
C THR A 33 1.38 -2.56 3.93
N VAL A 34 0.93 -3.07 5.08
CA VAL A 34 -0.36 -2.73 5.68
C VAL A 34 -0.13 -1.80 6.87
N TYR A 35 -0.89 -0.72 6.92
CA TYR A 35 -0.95 0.20 8.06
C TYR A 35 -2.29 0.05 8.76
N GLU A 36 -2.28 -0.13 10.07
CA GLU A 36 -3.46 -0.25 10.90
C GLU A 36 -3.46 0.81 11.99
N CYS A 37 -4.58 1.48 12.16
CA CYS A 37 -4.83 2.39 13.27
C CYS A 37 -6.33 2.41 13.60
N ASN A 38 -6.67 2.34 14.89
CA ASN A 38 -8.06 2.41 15.38
C ASN A 38 -9.04 1.46 14.66
N GLY A 39 -8.56 0.29 14.24
CA GLY A 39 -9.38 -0.72 13.56
C GLY A 39 -9.51 -0.54 12.06
N ASP A 40 -9.11 0.58 11.49
CA ASP A 40 -9.03 0.79 10.04
C ASP A 40 -7.68 0.37 9.49
N MET A 41 -7.65 -0.14 8.27
CA MET A 41 -6.44 -0.55 7.56
C MET A 41 -6.37 0.08 6.17
N ILE A 42 -5.15 0.37 5.72
CA ILE A 42 -4.82 0.70 4.34
C ILE A 42 -3.63 -0.15 3.88
N ILE A 43 -3.59 -0.48 2.61
CA ILE A 43 -2.48 -1.21 2.00
C ILE A 43 -1.72 -0.24 1.10
N VAL A 44 -0.39 -0.29 1.15
CA VAL A 44 0.48 0.42 0.19
C VAL A 44 1.27 -0.61 -0.59
N ASP A 45 1.09 -0.55 -1.91
CA ASP A 45 1.63 -1.44 -2.92
C ASP A 45 1.16 -2.90 -2.81
N CYS A 46 1.27 -3.64 -3.90
CA CYS A 46 0.93 -5.05 -4.02
C CYS A 46 1.75 -5.67 -5.16
N GLY A 47 3.04 -5.78 -4.93
CA GLY A 47 4.03 -6.17 -5.92
C GLY A 47 4.28 -7.66 -6.00
N LEU A 48 4.97 -8.07 -7.05
CA LEU A 48 5.53 -9.42 -7.21
C LEU A 48 7.06 -9.36 -7.23
N VAL A 49 7.68 -10.53 -7.20
CA VAL A 49 9.08 -10.72 -7.59
C VAL A 49 9.19 -11.83 -8.62
N PHE A 50 10.11 -11.67 -9.57
CA PHE A 50 10.44 -12.75 -10.50
C PHE A 50 11.34 -13.76 -9.79
N PRO A 51 11.13 -15.08 -10.04
CA PRO A 51 11.89 -16.12 -9.36
C PRO A 51 13.36 -16.10 -9.74
N ASP A 52 14.20 -16.54 -8.81
CA ASP A 52 15.61 -16.79 -9.06
C ASP A 52 15.80 -18.00 -9.98
N SER A 53 16.98 -18.11 -10.60
CA SER A 53 17.34 -19.20 -11.49
C SER A 53 17.29 -20.60 -10.84
N GLU A 54 17.26 -20.67 -9.51
CA GLU A 54 17.16 -21.92 -8.73
C GLU A 54 15.70 -22.34 -8.47
N MET A 55 14.72 -21.47 -8.73
CA MET A 55 13.28 -21.73 -8.53
C MET A 55 12.65 -22.34 -9.79
N TYR A 56 13.02 -23.57 -10.13
CA TYR A 56 12.51 -24.25 -11.32
C TYR A 56 11.00 -24.43 -11.30
N GLY A 57 10.33 -24.01 -12.39
CA GLY A 57 8.87 -24.15 -12.56
C GLY A 57 8.04 -23.13 -11.78
N VAL A 58 8.67 -22.09 -11.23
CA VAL A 58 8.01 -20.96 -10.60
C VAL A 58 8.00 -19.80 -11.59
N ASP A 59 6.83 -19.29 -11.95
CA ASP A 59 6.70 -18.15 -12.88
C ASP A 59 6.82 -16.80 -12.15
N MET A 60 6.33 -16.71 -10.91
CA MET A 60 6.39 -15.51 -10.08
C MET A 60 6.20 -15.84 -8.61
N VAL A 61 6.66 -14.94 -7.74
CA VAL A 61 6.46 -15.01 -6.30
C VAL A 61 5.65 -13.79 -5.85
N ILE A 62 4.58 -14.05 -5.10
CA ILE A 62 3.65 -13.02 -4.62
C ILE A 62 3.61 -12.99 -3.09
N PRO A 63 3.18 -11.90 -2.45
CA PRO A 63 2.95 -11.87 -1.00
C PRO A 63 1.89 -12.88 -0.56
N ASP A 64 1.98 -13.32 0.70
CA ASP A 64 0.90 -14.09 1.32
C ASP A 64 -0.26 -13.15 1.68
N PHE A 65 -1.41 -13.34 1.04
CA PHE A 65 -2.60 -12.53 1.26
C PHE A 65 -3.46 -12.97 2.44
N THR A 66 -3.08 -14.01 3.17
CA THR A 66 -3.90 -14.56 4.27
C THR A 66 -4.30 -13.47 5.27
N PHE A 67 -3.33 -12.65 5.69
CA PHE A 67 -3.59 -11.56 6.64
C PHE A 67 -4.60 -10.53 6.12
N VAL A 68 -4.46 -10.07 4.89
CA VAL A 68 -5.37 -9.06 4.31
C VAL A 68 -6.75 -9.63 4.01
N VAL A 69 -6.84 -10.90 3.59
CA VAL A 69 -8.12 -11.59 3.37
C VAL A 69 -8.90 -11.75 4.67
N GLN A 70 -8.22 -12.09 5.77
CA GLN A 70 -8.84 -12.21 7.10
C GLN A 70 -9.34 -10.87 7.64
N ASN A 71 -8.74 -9.75 7.21
CA ASN A 71 -9.06 -8.40 7.66
C ASN A 71 -9.75 -7.52 6.59
N LYS A 72 -10.27 -8.11 5.50
CA LYS A 72 -10.80 -7.39 4.33
C LYS A 72 -11.82 -6.29 4.67
N ASP A 73 -12.68 -6.52 5.66
CA ASP A 73 -13.75 -5.59 6.05
C ASP A 73 -13.21 -4.30 6.72
N ARG A 74 -11.97 -4.34 7.18
CA ARG A 74 -11.26 -3.23 7.82
C ARG A 74 -10.45 -2.41 6.80
N ILE A 75 -10.18 -2.97 5.61
CA ILE A 75 -9.32 -2.35 4.59
C ILE A 75 -10.11 -1.28 3.83
N LYS A 76 -9.61 -0.04 3.85
CA LYS A 76 -10.23 1.12 3.21
C LYS A 76 -9.78 1.32 1.76
N GLY A 77 -8.66 0.72 1.37
CA GLY A 77 -8.16 0.79 0.00
C GLY A 77 -6.70 0.37 -0.14
N LEU A 78 -6.31 0.23 -1.41
CA LEU A 78 -4.96 -0.05 -1.86
C LEU A 78 -4.39 1.22 -2.52
N LEU A 79 -3.34 1.76 -1.92
CA LEU A 79 -2.59 2.92 -2.41
C LEU A 79 -1.39 2.43 -3.20
N ILE A 80 -1.17 2.95 -4.39
CA ILE A 80 -0.06 2.54 -5.24
C ILE A 80 0.91 3.69 -5.46
N THR A 81 2.18 3.45 -5.12
CA THR A 81 3.23 4.45 -5.25
C THR A 81 3.60 4.71 -6.71
N HIS A 82 3.74 3.67 -7.52
CA HIS A 82 4.06 3.74 -8.94
C HIS A 82 3.80 2.41 -9.67
N GLY A 83 4.00 2.39 -10.97
CA GLY A 83 3.56 1.30 -11.85
C GLY A 83 4.58 0.21 -12.17
N HIS A 84 5.65 0.01 -11.40
CA HIS A 84 6.55 -1.13 -11.58
C HIS A 84 5.94 -2.44 -11.08
N GLU A 85 6.36 -3.57 -11.65
CA GLU A 85 5.81 -4.89 -11.35
C GLU A 85 5.99 -5.32 -9.90
N ASP A 86 7.08 -4.95 -9.28
CA ASP A 86 7.36 -5.20 -7.87
C ASP A 86 6.50 -4.35 -6.90
N HIS A 87 5.64 -3.46 -7.45
CA HIS A 87 4.65 -2.66 -6.72
C HIS A 87 3.21 -2.92 -7.15
N ILE A 88 2.96 -3.39 -8.40
CA ILE A 88 1.59 -3.63 -8.91
C ILE A 88 1.32 -5.07 -9.34
N GLY A 89 2.37 -5.89 -9.49
CA GLY A 89 2.28 -7.16 -10.20
C GLY A 89 1.35 -8.19 -9.55
N SER A 90 1.15 -8.13 -8.25
CA SER A 90 0.28 -9.08 -7.52
C SER A 90 -1.17 -8.63 -7.39
N ILE A 91 -1.52 -7.44 -7.86
CA ILE A 91 -2.89 -6.89 -7.77
C ILE A 91 -3.96 -7.84 -8.36
N PRO A 92 -3.77 -8.45 -9.55
CA PRO A 92 -4.78 -9.37 -10.09
C PRO A 92 -5.07 -10.55 -9.17
N TYR A 93 -4.06 -11.09 -8.50
CA TYR A 93 -4.21 -12.21 -7.57
C TYR A 93 -4.92 -11.82 -6.28
N LEU A 94 -4.67 -10.59 -5.77
CA LEU A 94 -5.38 -10.05 -4.63
C LEU A 94 -6.86 -9.81 -4.95
N LEU A 95 -7.18 -9.24 -6.12
CA LEU A 95 -8.56 -8.99 -6.56
C LEU A 95 -9.37 -10.24 -6.87
N GLN A 96 -8.71 -11.39 -7.09
CA GLN A 96 -9.41 -12.68 -7.13
C GLN A 96 -9.92 -13.12 -5.74
N LYS A 97 -9.36 -12.59 -4.65
CA LYS A 97 -9.77 -12.93 -3.29
C LYS A 97 -10.88 -12.01 -2.77
N PHE A 98 -10.78 -10.70 -3.00
CA PHE A 98 -11.82 -9.71 -2.66
C PHE A 98 -11.59 -8.41 -3.41
N ASP A 99 -12.66 -7.62 -3.58
CA ASP A 99 -12.61 -6.32 -4.23
C ASP A 99 -12.26 -5.23 -3.21
N LEU A 100 -11.40 -4.28 -3.64
CA LEU A 100 -11.10 -3.08 -2.86
C LEU A 100 -10.77 -1.91 -3.81
N PRO A 101 -11.05 -0.66 -3.41
CA PRO A 101 -10.70 0.49 -4.25
C PRO A 101 -9.19 0.67 -4.36
N ILE A 102 -8.72 1.00 -5.57
CA ILE A 102 -7.32 1.26 -5.88
C ILE A 102 -7.14 2.75 -6.10
N TYR A 103 -6.16 3.32 -5.41
CA TYR A 103 -5.76 4.73 -5.47
C TYR A 103 -4.37 4.81 -6.10
N GLY A 104 -4.24 5.46 -7.22
CA GLY A 104 -2.97 5.62 -7.94
C GLY A 104 -3.01 6.81 -8.88
N THR A 105 -1.85 7.26 -9.34
CA THR A 105 -1.76 8.29 -10.37
C THR A 105 -2.32 7.79 -11.70
N ARG A 106 -2.60 8.69 -12.61
CA ARG A 106 -3.26 8.36 -13.89
C ARG A 106 -2.52 7.27 -14.67
N LEU A 107 -1.18 7.40 -14.81
CA LEU A 107 -0.37 6.41 -15.51
C LEU A 107 -0.43 5.06 -14.80
N THR A 108 -0.22 5.05 -13.47
CA THR A 108 -0.27 3.85 -12.64
C THR A 108 -1.61 3.14 -12.75
N CYS A 109 -2.73 3.87 -12.65
CA CYS A 109 -4.07 3.30 -12.85
C CYS A 109 -4.26 2.71 -14.25
N GLY A 110 -3.69 3.35 -15.29
CA GLY A 110 -3.72 2.84 -16.67
C GLY A 110 -3.00 1.51 -16.81
N LEU A 111 -1.79 1.40 -16.25
CA LEU A 111 -1.01 0.15 -16.25
C LEU A 111 -1.74 -0.98 -15.54
N ILE A 112 -2.34 -0.71 -14.38
CA ILE A 112 -3.09 -1.71 -13.62
C ILE A 112 -4.34 -2.13 -14.39
N ARG A 113 -5.09 -1.22 -15.04
CA ARG A 113 -6.25 -1.56 -15.87
C ARG A 113 -5.88 -2.52 -16.99
N ASN A 114 -4.81 -2.23 -17.75
CA ASN A 114 -4.33 -3.12 -18.80
C ASN A 114 -4.01 -4.52 -18.26
N LYS A 115 -3.30 -4.59 -17.14
CA LYS A 115 -3.00 -5.85 -16.46
C LYS A 115 -4.27 -6.61 -16.06
N LEU A 116 -5.27 -5.94 -15.49
CA LEU A 116 -6.54 -6.56 -15.10
C LEU A 116 -7.34 -7.06 -16.30
N GLU A 117 -7.24 -6.41 -17.47
CA GLU A 117 -7.84 -6.89 -18.73
C GLU A 117 -7.23 -8.23 -19.16
N GLU A 118 -5.91 -8.39 -19.09
CA GLU A 118 -5.20 -9.64 -19.37
C GLU A 118 -5.66 -10.80 -18.49
N PHE A 119 -6.01 -10.51 -17.23
CA PHE A 119 -6.52 -11.49 -16.27
C PHE A 119 -8.05 -11.69 -16.31
N GLY A 120 -8.75 -11.02 -17.22
CA GLY A 120 -10.21 -11.08 -17.29
C GLY A 120 -10.93 -10.44 -16.09
N LEU A 121 -10.26 -9.52 -15.42
CA LEU A 121 -10.74 -8.83 -14.21
C LEU A 121 -11.14 -7.37 -14.50
N ALA A 122 -11.26 -6.99 -15.78
CA ALA A 122 -11.69 -5.64 -16.17
C ALA A 122 -13.04 -5.28 -15.52
N GLY A 123 -13.11 -4.08 -14.95
CA GLY A 123 -14.34 -3.57 -14.30
C GLY A 123 -14.65 -4.14 -12.92
N LYS A 124 -13.85 -5.05 -12.37
CA LYS A 124 -14.06 -5.63 -11.03
C LYS A 124 -13.78 -4.69 -9.88
N THR A 125 -12.98 -3.65 -10.10
CA THR A 125 -12.61 -2.75 -9.01
C THR A 125 -12.79 -1.29 -9.36
N LYS A 126 -12.95 -0.46 -8.32
CA LYS A 126 -13.03 0.99 -8.44
C LYS A 126 -11.62 1.59 -8.44
N PHE A 127 -11.28 2.33 -9.48
CA PHE A 127 -10.10 3.17 -9.53
C PHE A 127 -10.40 4.59 -9.09
N VAL A 128 -9.54 5.14 -8.26
CA VAL A 128 -9.55 6.54 -7.85
C VAL A 128 -8.22 7.16 -8.27
N GLU A 129 -8.27 7.97 -9.31
CA GLU A 129 -7.07 8.70 -9.77
C GLU A 129 -6.73 9.80 -8.76
N ILE A 130 -5.49 9.81 -8.33
CA ILE A 130 -4.96 10.76 -7.35
C ILE A 130 -3.91 11.67 -7.98
N THR A 131 -3.76 12.86 -7.39
CA THR A 131 -2.76 13.83 -7.79
C THR A 131 -1.96 14.30 -6.57
N PRO A 132 -0.69 14.70 -6.75
CA PRO A 132 0.09 15.27 -5.66
C PRO A 132 -0.62 16.41 -4.95
N LYS A 133 -0.44 16.50 -3.63
CA LYS A 133 -1.07 17.46 -2.71
C LYS A 133 -2.59 17.25 -2.47
N GLN A 134 -3.22 16.28 -3.10
CA GLN A 134 -4.61 15.93 -2.83
C GLN A 134 -4.70 15.18 -1.49
N LYS A 135 -5.61 15.61 -0.60
CA LYS A 135 -5.86 14.89 0.65
C LYS A 135 -6.99 13.88 0.48
N LEU A 136 -6.71 12.64 0.83
CA LEU A 136 -7.62 11.50 0.76
C LEU A 136 -7.99 11.07 2.17
N LYS A 137 -9.28 10.94 2.47
CA LYS A 137 -9.74 10.40 3.76
C LYS A 137 -10.06 8.91 3.60
N LEU A 138 -9.32 8.05 4.30
CA LEU A 138 -9.46 6.59 4.28
C LEU A 138 -9.62 6.08 5.72
N GLY A 139 -10.85 6.02 6.18
CA GLY A 139 -11.14 5.72 7.59
C GLY A 139 -10.53 6.75 8.53
N CYS A 140 -9.71 6.29 9.50
CA CYS A 140 -8.98 7.17 10.41
C CYS A 140 -7.78 7.86 9.76
N PHE A 141 -7.31 7.38 8.58
CA PHE A 141 -6.16 7.95 7.89
C PHE A 141 -6.53 9.14 7.02
N THR A 142 -5.60 10.09 6.92
CA THR A 142 -5.59 11.14 5.88
C THR A 142 -4.30 10.98 5.10
N VAL A 143 -4.41 10.70 3.81
CA VAL A 143 -3.25 10.40 2.94
C VAL A 143 -3.05 11.51 1.94
N GLU A 144 -1.81 12.00 1.82
CA GLU A 144 -1.41 13.01 0.84
C GLU A 144 -0.31 12.43 -0.06
N PRO A 145 -0.55 12.31 -1.39
CA PRO A 145 0.49 11.92 -2.35
C PRO A 145 1.49 13.05 -2.54
N ILE A 146 2.77 12.70 -2.52
CA ILE A 146 3.92 13.59 -2.73
C ILE A 146 4.66 13.13 -3.97
N HIS A 147 4.85 14.00 -4.96
CA HIS A 147 5.61 13.64 -6.16
C HIS A 147 7.06 13.31 -5.79
N VAL A 148 7.59 12.23 -6.34
CA VAL A 148 9.00 11.82 -6.20
C VAL A 148 9.60 11.51 -7.56
N ASN A 149 10.92 11.68 -7.69
CA ASN A 149 11.66 11.28 -8.88
C ASN A 149 11.95 9.78 -8.84
N HIS A 150 11.63 9.09 -9.92
CA HIS A 150 11.94 7.67 -10.10
C HIS A 150 12.18 7.37 -11.59
N SER A 151 12.46 6.11 -11.94
CA SER A 151 12.68 5.67 -13.32
C SER A 151 11.39 5.55 -14.15
N ILE A 152 10.23 5.67 -13.51
CA ILE A 152 8.91 5.74 -14.15
C ILE A 152 8.24 7.07 -13.83
N PRO A 153 7.52 7.71 -14.79
CA PRO A 153 6.78 8.93 -14.52
C PRO A 153 5.65 8.72 -13.50
N ASP A 154 5.20 9.82 -12.90
CA ASP A 154 4.08 9.88 -11.96
C ASP A 154 4.26 9.07 -10.65
N ALA A 155 5.50 8.75 -10.27
CA ALA A 155 5.79 8.13 -8.99
C ALA A 155 5.47 9.06 -7.83
N VAL A 156 4.89 8.50 -6.76
CA VAL A 156 4.53 9.25 -5.55
C VAL A 156 4.97 8.53 -4.28
N ALA A 157 5.37 9.31 -3.29
CA ALA A 157 5.37 8.92 -1.89
C ALA A 157 4.01 9.24 -1.26
N PHE A 158 3.74 8.70 -0.09
CA PHE A 158 2.55 9.02 0.69
C PHE A 158 2.91 9.56 2.07
N ALA A 159 2.40 10.74 2.41
CA ALA A 159 2.29 11.17 3.80
C ALA A 159 0.97 10.63 4.35
N ILE A 160 1.06 9.76 5.35
CA ILE A 160 -0.07 9.05 5.96
C ILE A 160 -0.24 9.59 7.37
N ASP A 161 -1.18 10.51 7.53
CA ASP A 161 -1.57 11.04 8.83
C ASP A 161 -2.57 10.11 9.50
N SER A 162 -2.32 9.82 10.77
CA SER A 162 -3.20 9.04 11.65
C SER A 162 -3.32 9.71 13.02
N PRO A 163 -4.26 9.30 13.88
CA PRO A 163 -4.32 9.76 15.27
C PRO A 163 -3.03 9.54 16.06
N ALA A 164 -2.23 8.54 15.69
CA ALA A 164 -0.95 8.22 16.33
C ALA A 164 0.26 9.00 15.78
N GLY A 165 0.07 9.79 14.72
CA GLY A 165 1.12 10.57 14.06
C GLY A 165 1.18 10.34 12.56
N THR A 166 2.21 10.93 11.91
CA THR A 166 2.42 10.90 10.48
C THR A 166 3.53 9.92 10.11
N ILE A 167 3.27 9.08 9.12
CA ILE A 167 4.24 8.19 8.48
C ILE A 167 4.49 8.68 7.06
N ILE A 168 5.73 8.63 6.62
CA ILE A 168 6.12 8.85 5.23
C ILE A 168 6.48 7.49 4.62
N GLN A 169 5.64 7.01 3.70
CA GLN A 169 5.94 5.87 2.85
C GLN A 169 6.54 6.42 1.55
N THR A 170 7.83 6.29 1.38
CA THR A 170 8.55 6.93 0.27
C THR A 170 8.28 6.26 -1.08
N GLY A 171 7.89 4.98 -1.08
CA GLY A 171 8.01 4.17 -2.29
C GLY A 171 9.47 4.18 -2.77
N ASP A 172 9.65 3.93 -4.05
CA ASP A 172 10.94 4.03 -4.71
C ASP A 172 11.18 5.46 -5.18
N PHE A 173 12.33 6.00 -4.82
CA PHE A 173 12.73 7.33 -5.27
C PHE A 173 14.23 7.38 -5.59
N LYS A 174 14.61 8.33 -6.41
CA LYS A 174 16.01 8.67 -6.66
C LYS A 174 16.25 10.16 -6.43
N ILE A 175 17.47 10.49 -6.02
CA ILE A 175 17.92 11.88 -5.96
C ILE A 175 18.47 12.23 -7.34
N ASP A 176 17.91 13.25 -7.97
CA ASP A 176 18.37 13.79 -9.24
C ASP A 176 19.18 15.06 -8.97
N TYR A 177 20.43 15.07 -9.44
CA TYR A 177 21.34 16.20 -9.25
C TYR A 177 21.46 17.10 -10.52
N THR A 178 20.58 16.89 -11.52
CA THR A 178 20.56 17.68 -12.76
C THR A 178 19.55 18.80 -12.74
#